data_4b88674efd001a24a4852b5d5b561072
#
_entry.id   4b88674efd001a24a4852b5d5b561072
#
_cell.length_a   1.000
_cell.length_b   1.000
_cell.length_c   1.000
_cell.angle_alpha   90.00
_cell.angle_beta   90.00
_cell.angle_gamma   90.00
#
_symmetry.space_group_name_H-M   'P 1'
#
loop_
_entity.id
_entity.type
_entity.pdbx_description
1 polymer ?
#
loop_
_entity_poly.entity_id
_entity_poly.type
_entity_poly.pdbx_seq_one_letter_code
_entity_poly.pdbx_strand_id
1 'polypeptide(L)'
;MNKFFFVFFLIVLGLACENPFSTRKAELPDIQNPTTFIPPTNPEFVFLNLQFAVRERNVENYILSFVDSTLSQQQFTFVPDQGVAAANPGTFAGWSLEDERLYFIQLLRETPTDSVYSLSFAEESSSEISGTATFTQNYELIFKHSLTGNTPTEFRGQSIFWLERNETGNWAIYRWEDLGNGMDPSWSELKALFQ
;
A
#
# COMPACT_ATOMS: atom_id res chain seq x y z
N MET A 1 37.72 -52.76 -32.62
CA MET A 1 36.31 -52.24 -32.67
C MET A 1 35.94 -51.32 -31.53
N ASN A 2 36.76 -51.16 -30.49
CA ASN A 2 36.40 -50.39 -29.26
C ASN A 2 36.88 -48.92 -29.23
N LYS A 3 37.84 -48.51 -30.06
CA LYS A 3 38.35 -47.13 -30.02
C LYS A 3 37.41 -46.10 -30.73
N PHE A 4 36.73 -46.55 -31.79
CA PHE A 4 35.78 -45.66 -32.50
C PHE A 4 34.50 -45.40 -31.69
N PHE A 5 34.04 -46.33 -30.88
CA PHE A 5 32.88 -46.21 -30.07
C PHE A 5 33.11 -45.24 -28.90
N PHE A 6 34.31 -45.19 -28.38
CA PHE A 6 34.69 -44.30 -27.27
C PHE A 6 34.80 -42.85 -27.72
N VAL A 7 35.32 -42.62 -28.91
CA VAL A 7 35.42 -41.27 -29.51
C VAL A 7 34.04 -40.72 -29.87
N PHE A 8 33.11 -41.56 -30.37
CA PHE A 8 31.74 -41.13 -30.64
C PHE A 8 30.95 -40.78 -29.38
N PHE A 9 31.18 -41.50 -28.29
CA PHE A 9 30.55 -41.24 -26.98
C PHE A 9 31.05 -39.95 -26.34
N LEU A 10 32.31 -39.56 -26.52
CA LEU A 10 32.89 -38.30 -26.05
C LEU A 10 32.39 -37.09 -26.84
N ILE A 11 32.05 -37.23 -28.12
CA ILE A 11 31.49 -36.14 -28.94
C ILE A 11 30.05 -35.83 -28.58
N VAL A 12 29.24 -36.83 -28.17
CA VAL A 12 27.85 -36.65 -27.76
C VAL A 12 27.72 -35.95 -26.40
N LEU A 13 28.68 -36.15 -25.49
CA LEU A 13 28.72 -35.47 -24.20
C LEU A 13 29.08 -33.97 -24.28
N GLY A 14 29.72 -33.54 -25.38
CA GLY A 14 30.10 -32.14 -25.60
C GLY A 14 28.95 -31.23 -26.09
N LEU A 15 27.83 -31.80 -26.53
CA LEU A 15 26.69 -31.02 -27.06
C LEU A 15 25.57 -30.71 -26.06
N ALA A 16 25.73 -31.19 -24.81
CA ALA A 16 24.72 -31.03 -23.77
C ALA A 16 25.08 -29.96 -22.72
N CYS A 17 26.14 -29.19 -22.93
CA CYS A 17 26.43 -28.04 -22.03
C CYS A 17 25.63 -26.82 -22.50
N GLU A 18 24.43 -26.66 -21.94
CA GLU A 18 23.86 -25.32 -21.84
C GLU A 18 24.84 -24.45 -21.04
N ASN A 19 25.15 -23.27 -21.59
CA ASN A 19 26.11 -22.35 -20.99
C ASN A 19 25.68 -21.98 -19.56
N PRO A 20 26.37 -22.40 -18.49
CA PRO A 20 26.00 -22.11 -17.11
C PRO A 20 26.08 -20.62 -16.76
N PHE A 21 26.60 -19.80 -17.69
CA PHE A 21 26.67 -18.34 -17.60
C PHE A 21 25.62 -17.64 -18.49
N SER A 22 24.65 -18.37 -19.06
CA SER A 22 23.54 -17.73 -19.71
C SER A 22 22.72 -16.99 -18.65
N THR A 23 22.88 -15.68 -18.58
CA THR A 23 22.03 -14.82 -17.76
C THR A 23 20.58 -14.96 -18.27
N ARG A 24 19.66 -15.27 -17.34
CA ARG A 24 18.21 -15.25 -17.61
C ARG A 24 17.89 -13.95 -18.35
N LYS A 25 17.24 -14.05 -19.50
CA LYS A 25 16.76 -12.85 -20.19
C LYS A 25 15.89 -12.09 -19.21
N ALA A 26 16.18 -10.80 -19.02
CA ALA A 26 15.32 -9.95 -18.23
C ALA A 26 13.90 -10.05 -18.80
N GLU A 27 12.96 -10.44 -17.97
CA GLU A 27 11.54 -10.35 -18.31
C GLU A 27 11.24 -8.87 -18.58
N LEU A 28 10.58 -8.61 -19.71
CA LEU A 28 10.10 -7.26 -19.96
C LEU A 28 9.14 -6.89 -18.83
N PRO A 29 9.20 -5.65 -18.31
CA PRO A 29 8.21 -5.19 -17.34
C PRO A 29 6.81 -5.46 -17.87
N ASP A 30 5.91 -5.94 -17.01
CA ASP A 30 4.51 -6.13 -17.38
C ASP A 30 3.89 -4.75 -17.64
N ILE A 31 3.80 -4.39 -18.91
CA ILE A 31 3.28 -3.10 -19.36
C ILE A 31 1.74 -3.06 -19.32
N GLN A 32 1.09 -4.17 -18.97
CA GLN A 32 -0.37 -4.26 -19.02
C GLN A 32 -1.07 -3.48 -17.90
N ASN A 33 -0.35 -3.23 -16.77
CA ASN A 33 -0.81 -2.34 -15.71
C ASN A 33 0.38 -1.55 -15.14
N PRO A 34 0.78 -0.45 -15.77
CA PRO A 34 1.83 0.39 -15.21
C PRO A 34 1.39 0.91 -13.85
N THR A 35 2.07 0.49 -12.80
CA THR A 35 1.85 1.01 -11.46
C THR A 35 2.73 2.22 -11.23
N THR A 36 2.12 3.29 -10.71
CA THR A 36 2.85 4.52 -10.41
C THR A 36 3.32 4.47 -8.95
N PHE A 37 4.62 4.50 -8.75
CA PHE A 37 5.21 4.65 -7.42
C PHE A 37 6.41 5.59 -7.50
N ILE A 38 6.39 6.64 -6.69
CA ILE A 38 7.47 7.62 -6.60
C ILE A 38 8.27 7.29 -5.34
N PRO A 39 9.61 7.04 -5.43
CA PRO A 39 10.42 6.89 -4.23
C PRO A 39 10.17 8.04 -3.25
N PRO A 40 9.70 7.78 -2.01
CA PRO A 40 9.24 8.82 -1.09
C PRO A 40 10.43 9.49 -0.39
N THR A 41 11.32 10.12 -1.17
CA THR A 41 12.47 10.90 -0.68
C THR A 41 12.05 12.24 -0.06
N ASN A 42 10.80 12.64 -0.30
CA ASN A 42 10.14 13.79 0.29
C ASN A 42 8.83 13.29 0.95
N PRO A 43 8.45 13.77 2.15
CA PRO A 43 7.27 13.27 2.85
C PRO A 43 5.96 13.45 2.06
N GLU A 44 5.82 14.48 1.23
CA GLU A 44 4.63 14.70 0.39
C GLU A 44 4.44 13.59 -0.67
N PHE A 45 5.52 12.92 -1.10
CA PHE A 45 5.42 11.81 -2.05
C PHE A 45 4.72 10.58 -1.46
N VAL A 46 4.69 10.44 -0.13
CA VAL A 46 3.91 9.39 0.53
C VAL A 46 2.43 9.56 0.25
N PHE A 47 1.91 10.79 0.32
CA PHE A 47 0.50 11.08 0.03
C PHE A 47 0.15 10.91 -1.45
N LEU A 48 1.06 11.29 -2.36
CA LEU A 48 0.88 11.01 -3.78
C LEU A 48 0.84 9.51 -4.08
N ASN A 49 1.71 8.72 -3.43
CA ASN A 49 1.71 7.27 -3.57
C ASN A 49 0.42 6.64 -3.03
N LEU A 50 -0.12 7.11 -1.90
CA LEU A 50 -1.43 6.67 -1.41
C LEU A 50 -2.54 6.96 -2.43
N GLN A 51 -2.56 8.17 -3.01
CA GLN A 51 -3.55 8.53 -4.04
C GLN A 51 -3.42 7.65 -5.29
N PHE A 52 -2.20 7.39 -5.74
CA PHE A 52 -1.94 6.49 -6.88
C PHE A 52 -2.36 5.06 -6.55
N ALA A 53 -1.97 4.54 -5.38
CA ALA A 53 -2.30 3.18 -4.96
C ALA A 53 -3.82 2.94 -4.88
N VAL A 54 -4.57 3.91 -4.35
CA VAL A 54 -6.03 3.88 -4.32
C VAL A 54 -6.60 3.88 -5.74
N ARG A 55 -6.20 4.82 -6.57
CA ARG A 55 -6.68 4.95 -7.95
C ARG A 55 -6.36 3.72 -8.81
N GLU A 56 -5.17 3.16 -8.62
CA GLU A 56 -4.67 1.99 -9.37
C GLU A 56 -5.06 0.66 -8.72
N ARG A 57 -5.73 0.69 -7.56
CA ARG A 57 -6.15 -0.50 -6.81
C ARG A 57 -4.96 -1.40 -6.43
N ASN A 58 -3.83 -0.79 -6.13
CA ASN A 58 -2.59 -1.49 -5.90
C ASN A 58 -2.30 -1.64 -4.39
N VAL A 59 -2.56 -2.83 -3.87
CA VAL A 59 -2.36 -3.17 -2.44
C VAL A 59 -0.90 -3.00 -2.04
N GLU A 60 0.04 -3.45 -2.87
CA GLU A 60 1.47 -3.41 -2.53
C GLU A 60 1.95 -1.96 -2.42
N ASN A 61 1.62 -1.11 -3.40
CA ASN A 61 1.98 0.31 -3.35
C ASN A 61 1.28 1.05 -2.20
N TYR A 62 0.05 0.62 -1.84
CA TYR A 62 -0.64 1.16 -0.67
C TYR A 62 0.14 0.89 0.61
N ILE A 63 0.55 -0.36 0.81
CA ILE A 63 1.28 -0.79 2.01
C ILE A 63 2.70 -0.22 2.06
N LEU A 64 3.36 0.00 0.91
CA LEU A 64 4.67 0.68 0.85
C LEU A 64 4.65 2.14 1.34
N SER A 65 3.48 2.73 1.54
CA SER A 65 3.36 4.07 2.14
C SER A 65 3.52 4.07 3.67
N PHE A 66 3.50 2.89 4.29
CA PHE A 66 3.63 2.73 5.75
C PHE A 66 4.99 2.14 6.12
N VAL A 67 5.35 2.27 7.41
CA VAL A 67 6.64 1.76 7.90
C VAL A 67 6.75 0.26 7.78
N ASP A 68 7.91 -0.18 7.32
CA ASP A 68 8.34 -1.57 7.36
C ASP A 68 9.15 -1.80 8.65
N SER A 69 8.68 -2.69 9.50
CA SER A 69 9.33 -3.03 10.77
C SER A 69 10.74 -3.62 10.62
N THR A 70 11.14 -4.01 9.39
CA THR A 70 12.53 -4.45 9.09
C THR A 70 13.49 -3.30 8.84
N LEU A 71 12.96 -2.10 8.48
CA LEU A 71 13.71 -0.89 8.14
C LEU A 71 13.46 0.26 9.12
N SER A 72 12.60 0.08 10.10
CA SER A 72 12.15 1.06 11.08
C SER A 72 12.11 0.45 12.47
N GLN A 73 12.36 1.24 13.50
CA GLN A 73 12.11 0.87 14.88
C GLN A 73 10.65 1.16 15.30
N GLN A 74 9.91 1.91 14.48
CA GLN A 74 8.51 2.19 14.70
C GLN A 74 7.65 1.06 14.14
N GLN A 75 6.50 0.86 14.77
CA GLN A 75 5.44 0.00 14.25
C GLN A 75 4.28 0.88 13.80
N PHE A 76 3.60 0.47 12.74
CA PHE A 76 2.41 1.16 12.29
C PHE A 76 1.32 1.12 13.35
N THR A 77 0.67 2.27 13.58
CA THR A 77 -0.44 2.41 14.51
C THR A 77 -1.54 3.23 13.86
N PHE A 78 -2.76 2.70 13.86
CA PHE A 78 -3.96 3.44 13.48
C PHE A 78 -4.77 3.82 14.72
N VAL A 79 -5.19 5.08 14.79
CA VAL A 79 -6.09 5.61 15.81
C VAL A 79 -7.39 6.03 15.14
N PRO A 80 -8.48 5.30 15.34
CA PRO A 80 -9.76 5.60 14.69
C PRO A 80 -10.42 6.82 15.32
N ASP A 81 -11.39 7.39 14.59
CA ASP A 81 -12.34 8.35 15.15
C ASP A 81 -12.99 7.79 16.41
N GLN A 82 -13.08 8.62 17.45
CA GLN A 82 -13.55 8.18 18.76
C GLN A 82 -15.00 7.70 18.74
N GLY A 83 -15.87 8.35 17.96
CA GLY A 83 -17.28 7.97 17.84
C GLY A 83 -17.42 6.62 17.14
N VAL A 84 -16.63 6.40 16.07
CA VAL A 84 -16.62 5.13 15.33
C VAL A 84 -16.05 4.01 16.19
N ALA A 85 -14.97 4.25 16.92
CA ALA A 85 -14.40 3.26 17.84
C ALA A 85 -15.39 2.84 18.94
N ALA A 86 -16.13 3.80 19.49
CA ALA A 86 -17.16 3.52 20.49
C ALA A 86 -18.36 2.73 19.93
N ALA A 87 -18.74 2.99 18.67
CA ALA A 87 -19.81 2.26 17.99
C ALA A 87 -19.40 0.84 17.54
N ASN A 88 -18.09 0.59 17.38
CA ASN A 88 -17.52 -0.68 16.88
C ASN A 88 -16.48 -1.23 17.89
N PRO A 89 -16.90 -1.65 19.09
CA PRO A 89 -15.97 -2.07 20.13
C PRO A 89 -15.18 -3.31 19.72
N GLY A 90 -13.86 -3.22 19.85
CA GLY A 90 -12.92 -4.31 19.51
C GLY A 90 -12.38 -4.29 18.09
N THR A 91 -13.07 -3.65 17.13
CA THR A 91 -12.68 -3.58 15.72
C THR A 91 -11.26 -3.04 15.51
N PHE A 92 -10.92 -1.98 16.21
CA PHE A 92 -9.63 -1.31 16.06
C PHE A 92 -8.60 -1.68 17.13
N ALA A 93 -8.90 -2.69 17.97
CA ALA A 93 -8.01 -3.10 19.05
C ALA A 93 -6.73 -3.73 18.51
N GLY A 94 -5.60 -3.01 18.62
CA GLY A 94 -4.31 -3.48 18.11
C GLY A 94 -4.18 -3.46 16.59
N TRP A 95 -4.91 -2.55 15.92
CA TRP A 95 -4.86 -2.41 14.45
C TRP A 95 -3.43 -2.27 13.94
N SER A 96 -2.98 -3.28 13.22
CA SER A 96 -1.63 -3.44 12.69
C SER A 96 -1.56 -3.09 11.20
N LEU A 97 -0.35 -3.11 10.63
CA LEU A 97 -0.15 -2.98 9.19
C LEU A 97 -0.79 -4.14 8.41
N GLU A 98 -0.86 -5.34 9.01
CA GLU A 98 -1.54 -6.47 8.37
C GLU A 98 -3.06 -6.26 8.33
N ASP A 99 -3.66 -5.72 9.39
CA ASP A 99 -5.07 -5.35 9.39
C ASP A 99 -5.36 -4.28 8.33
N GLU A 100 -4.45 -3.31 8.16
CA GLU A 100 -4.51 -2.29 7.11
C GLU A 100 -4.48 -2.91 5.70
N ARG A 101 -3.63 -3.91 5.49
CA ARG A 101 -3.55 -4.68 4.25
C ARG A 101 -4.84 -5.44 3.98
N LEU A 102 -5.34 -6.18 4.97
CA LEU A 102 -6.55 -6.99 4.85
C LEU A 102 -7.78 -6.12 4.57
N TYR A 103 -7.93 -5.01 5.29
CA TYR A 103 -8.96 -4.01 5.04
C TYR A 103 -8.95 -3.56 3.57
N PHE A 104 -7.78 -3.14 3.06
CA PHE A 104 -7.70 -2.62 1.69
C PHE A 104 -7.98 -3.70 0.65
N ILE A 105 -7.52 -4.94 0.86
CA ILE A 105 -7.87 -6.10 0.03
C ILE A 105 -9.38 -6.33 0.02
N GLN A 106 -10.02 -6.33 1.19
CA GLN A 106 -11.46 -6.55 1.31
C GLN A 106 -12.25 -5.44 0.61
N LEU A 107 -11.87 -4.19 0.81
CA LEU A 107 -12.45 -3.04 0.13
C LEU A 107 -12.39 -3.22 -1.40
N LEU A 108 -11.23 -3.59 -1.95
CA LEU A 108 -11.06 -3.80 -3.39
C LEU A 108 -11.85 -4.99 -3.92
N ARG A 109 -12.09 -6.02 -3.10
CA ARG A 109 -12.91 -7.19 -3.47
C ARG A 109 -14.37 -6.80 -3.65
N GLU A 110 -14.89 -5.97 -2.75
CA GLU A 110 -16.28 -5.54 -2.74
C GLU A 110 -16.58 -4.39 -3.70
N THR A 111 -15.57 -3.91 -4.41
CA THR A 111 -15.73 -2.80 -5.35
C THR A 111 -15.57 -3.26 -6.80
N PRO A 112 -16.52 -2.95 -7.71
CA PRO A 112 -16.45 -3.31 -9.13
C PRO A 112 -15.18 -2.74 -9.79
N THR A 113 -14.59 -3.49 -10.72
CA THR A 113 -13.32 -3.12 -11.38
C THR A 113 -13.41 -1.88 -12.26
N ASP A 114 -14.59 -1.56 -12.73
CA ASP A 114 -14.91 -0.41 -13.58
C ASP A 114 -15.37 0.84 -12.79
N SER A 115 -15.39 0.73 -11.45
CA SER A 115 -15.80 1.85 -10.58
C SER A 115 -14.70 2.89 -10.45
N VAL A 116 -15.10 4.11 -10.16
CA VAL A 116 -14.17 5.21 -9.84
C VAL A 116 -13.69 5.07 -8.40
N TYR A 117 -12.38 5.16 -8.24
CA TYR A 117 -11.70 5.23 -6.96
C TYR A 117 -10.94 6.54 -6.92
N SER A 118 -11.13 7.31 -5.90
CA SER A 118 -10.47 8.60 -5.77
C SER A 118 -10.14 8.87 -4.32
N LEU A 119 -8.89 9.21 -4.08
CA LEU A 119 -8.42 9.77 -2.83
C LEU A 119 -7.79 11.12 -3.14
N SER A 120 -8.22 12.15 -2.46
CA SER A 120 -7.58 13.46 -2.49
C SER A 120 -7.26 13.94 -1.08
N PHE A 121 -6.17 14.66 -0.96
CA PHE A 121 -5.74 15.32 0.26
C PHE A 121 -5.63 16.82 0.01
N ALA A 122 -6.02 17.59 1.01
CA ALA A 122 -5.76 19.02 1.10
C ALA A 122 -5.02 19.27 2.42
N GLU A 123 -3.75 19.67 2.31
CA GLU A 123 -2.93 19.97 3.48
C GLU A 123 -3.50 21.16 4.25
N GLU A 124 -3.65 21.01 5.55
CA GLU A 124 -4.03 22.09 6.46
C GLU A 124 -2.82 22.62 7.22
N SER A 125 -1.95 21.73 7.64
CA SER A 125 -0.68 22.08 8.29
C SER A 125 0.33 20.97 8.19
N SER A 126 1.61 21.33 8.19
CA SER A 126 2.73 20.39 8.24
C SER A 126 3.87 20.90 9.11
N SER A 127 4.65 19.98 9.65
CA SER A 127 5.87 20.27 10.42
C SER A 127 6.86 19.14 10.20
N GLU A 128 8.11 19.48 9.88
CA GLU A 128 9.22 18.54 9.72
C GLU A 128 10.35 18.91 10.68
N ILE A 129 10.82 17.95 11.47
CA ILE A 129 11.91 18.12 12.43
C ILE A 129 12.76 16.85 12.47
N SER A 130 14.04 16.97 12.11
CA SER A 130 15.05 15.91 12.36
C SER A 130 14.65 14.51 11.87
N GLY A 131 14.10 14.41 10.66
CA GLY A 131 13.74 13.10 10.08
C GLY A 131 12.40 12.54 10.52
N THR A 132 11.60 13.32 11.23
CA THR A 132 10.18 13.06 11.49
C THR A 132 9.34 14.20 10.90
N ALA A 133 8.13 13.87 10.44
CA ALA A 133 7.19 14.86 9.94
C ALA A 133 5.78 14.57 10.44
N THR A 134 5.01 15.63 10.63
CA THR A 134 3.59 15.53 10.97
C THR A 134 2.80 16.35 9.96
N PHE A 135 1.74 15.73 9.41
CA PHE A 135 0.85 16.37 8.47
C PHE A 135 -0.59 16.25 8.96
N THR A 136 -1.30 17.37 8.94
CA THR A 136 -2.76 17.40 9.07
C THR A 136 -3.35 17.57 7.69
N GLN A 137 -4.16 16.61 7.26
CA GLN A 137 -4.73 16.55 5.91
C GLN A 137 -6.26 16.44 6.00
N ASN A 138 -6.97 17.31 5.31
CA ASN A 138 -8.37 17.05 5.01
C ASN A 138 -8.42 16.07 3.82
N TYR A 139 -9.23 15.02 3.93
CA TYR A 139 -9.35 14.03 2.87
C TYR A 139 -10.77 13.94 2.31
N GLU A 140 -10.83 13.56 1.05
CA GLU A 140 -12.01 13.06 0.38
C GLU A 140 -11.68 11.73 -0.29
N LEU A 141 -12.44 10.71 0.04
CA LEU A 141 -12.26 9.35 -0.44
C LEU A 141 -13.56 8.86 -1.06
N ILE A 142 -13.51 8.45 -2.33
CA ILE A 142 -14.66 7.96 -3.07
C ILE A 142 -14.43 6.51 -3.46
N PHE A 143 -15.31 5.63 -2.97
CA PHE A 143 -15.35 4.21 -3.32
C PHE A 143 -16.77 3.78 -3.64
N LYS A 144 -17.03 3.42 -4.89
CA LYS A 144 -18.32 2.84 -5.29
C LYS A 144 -18.26 1.32 -5.13
N HIS A 145 -18.77 0.83 -4.01
CA HIS A 145 -18.82 -0.59 -3.68
C HIS A 145 -20.17 -1.24 -4.08
N SER A 146 -20.21 -2.58 -4.03
CA SER A 146 -21.39 -3.39 -4.36
C SER A 146 -22.30 -3.67 -3.16
N LEU A 147 -21.96 -3.20 -1.96
CA LEU A 147 -22.77 -3.41 -0.76
C LEU A 147 -24.15 -2.81 -0.94
N THR A 148 -25.17 -3.57 -0.51
CA THR A 148 -26.58 -3.16 -0.60
C THR A 148 -26.97 -2.31 0.60
N GLY A 149 -28.02 -1.50 0.42
CA GLY A 149 -28.54 -0.62 1.48
C GLY A 149 -28.05 0.81 1.35
N ASN A 150 -28.09 1.55 2.45
CA ASN A 150 -27.67 2.95 2.51
C ASN A 150 -26.20 3.10 2.93
N THR A 151 -25.32 2.21 2.42
CA THR A 151 -23.89 2.25 2.75
C THR A 151 -23.20 3.39 2.01
N PRO A 152 -22.45 4.25 2.70
CA PRO A 152 -21.79 5.40 2.07
C PRO A 152 -20.77 4.99 1.02
N THR A 153 -20.63 5.79 -0.04
CA THR A 153 -19.61 5.64 -1.10
C THR A 153 -18.63 6.80 -1.14
N GLU A 154 -18.86 7.81 -0.30
CA GLU A 154 -18.02 9.00 -0.17
C GLU A 154 -17.72 9.19 1.32
N PHE A 155 -16.46 9.41 1.65
CA PHE A 155 -15.95 9.53 3.01
C PHE A 155 -15.10 10.79 3.10
N ARG A 156 -15.33 11.59 4.13
CA ARG A 156 -14.62 12.86 4.33
C ARG A 156 -14.28 13.04 5.80
N GLY A 157 -13.16 13.65 6.04
CA GLY A 157 -12.70 13.96 7.38
C GLY A 157 -11.34 14.61 7.35
N GLN A 158 -10.73 14.64 8.52
CA GLN A 158 -9.37 15.08 8.70
C GLN A 158 -8.53 13.89 9.20
N SER A 159 -7.29 13.81 8.77
CA SER A 159 -6.33 12.84 9.28
C SER A 159 -5.06 13.53 9.71
N ILE A 160 -4.49 13.04 10.81
CA ILE A 160 -3.15 13.43 11.23
C ILE A 160 -2.23 12.24 10.95
N PHE A 161 -1.17 12.49 10.19
CA PHE A 161 -0.17 11.50 9.84
C PHE A 161 1.17 11.88 10.46
N TRP A 162 1.81 10.91 11.11
CA TRP A 162 3.19 11.01 11.55
C TRP A 162 4.05 10.11 10.69
N LEU A 163 5.07 10.71 10.10
CA LEU A 163 6.01 10.06 9.20
C LEU A 163 7.40 10.05 9.82
N GLU A 164 8.17 9.03 9.47
CA GLU A 164 9.61 9.00 9.72
C GLU A 164 10.37 8.74 8.43
N ARG A 165 11.62 9.19 8.43
CA ARG A 165 12.58 8.90 7.39
C ARG A 165 13.43 7.72 7.80
N ASN A 166 13.33 6.61 7.08
CA ASN A 166 14.05 5.39 7.36
C ASN A 166 15.55 5.48 6.98
N GLU A 167 16.32 4.43 7.27
CA GLU A 167 17.76 4.36 6.99
C GLU A 167 18.12 4.47 5.51
N THR A 168 17.19 4.13 4.59
CA THR A 168 17.38 4.27 3.15
C THR A 168 17.08 5.68 2.64
N GLY A 169 16.62 6.58 3.51
CA GLY A 169 16.29 7.95 3.19
C GLY A 169 14.85 8.16 2.69
N ASN A 170 14.02 7.12 2.73
CA ASN A 170 12.62 7.18 2.32
C ASN A 170 11.70 7.47 3.51
N TRP A 171 10.64 8.23 3.25
CA TRP A 171 9.61 8.55 4.22
C TRP A 171 8.50 7.50 4.21
N ALA A 172 7.95 7.21 5.41
CA ALA A 172 6.83 6.31 5.58
C ALA A 172 5.98 6.70 6.79
N ILE A 173 4.68 6.41 6.74
CA ILE A 173 3.74 6.68 7.83
C ILE A 173 3.91 5.61 8.91
N TYR A 174 4.18 6.02 10.16
CA TYR A 174 4.19 5.10 11.30
C TYR A 174 2.96 5.27 12.20
N ARG A 175 2.28 6.42 12.15
CA ARG A 175 1.04 6.64 12.88
C ARG A 175 0.06 7.43 12.05
N TRP A 176 -1.18 7.01 12.07
CA TRP A 176 -2.30 7.65 11.44
C TRP A 176 -3.45 7.78 12.42
N GLU A 177 -3.95 8.98 12.62
CA GLU A 177 -5.13 9.28 13.42
C GLU A 177 -6.21 9.86 12.50
N ASP A 178 -7.39 9.26 12.53
CA ASP A 178 -8.55 9.69 11.76
C ASP A 178 -9.51 10.48 12.63
N LEU A 179 -9.97 11.60 12.14
CA LEU A 179 -10.85 12.54 12.82
C LEU A 179 -12.08 12.79 11.93
N GLY A 180 -13.21 12.23 12.34
CA GLY A 180 -14.48 12.51 11.69
C GLY A 180 -14.90 13.98 11.88
N ASN A 181 -15.56 14.53 10.89
CA ASN A 181 -16.10 15.90 10.96
C ASN A 181 -17.51 15.96 11.58
N GLY A 182 -18.07 14.81 11.95
CA GLY A 182 -19.42 14.66 12.55
C GLY A 182 -20.58 14.89 11.58
N MET A 183 -20.32 15.11 10.30
CA MET A 183 -21.33 15.32 9.26
C MET A 183 -21.27 14.25 8.17
N ASP A 184 -20.08 13.95 7.71
CA ASP A 184 -19.82 12.95 6.67
C ASP A 184 -19.27 11.66 7.30
N PRO A 185 -19.46 10.50 6.66
CA PRO A 185 -18.80 9.26 7.07
C PRO A 185 -17.28 9.42 6.99
N SER A 186 -16.58 8.92 8.02
CA SER A 186 -15.12 9.02 8.12
C SER A 186 -14.42 7.81 7.51
N TRP A 187 -13.09 7.88 7.35
CA TRP A 187 -12.28 6.74 6.94
C TRP A 187 -12.31 5.60 7.97
N SER A 188 -12.45 5.92 9.24
CA SER A 188 -12.69 4.93 10.29
C SER A 188 -13.97 4.13 10.07
N GLU A 189 -15.06 4.79 9.64
CA GLU A 189 -16.29 4.09 9.27
C GLU A 189 -16.08 3.16 8.07
N LEU A 190 -15.34 3.62 7.05
CA LEU A 190 -15.00 2.78 5.91
C LEU A 190 -14.22 1.54 6.34
N LYS A 191 -13.22 1.70 7.22
CA LYS A 191 -12.45 0.55 7.75
C LYS A 191 -13.33 -0.41 8.55
N ALA A 192 -14.25 0.09 9.35
CA ALA A 192 -15.18 -0.75 10.10
C ALA A 192 -16.14 -1.55 9.20
N LEU A 193 -16.46 -1.04 8.01
CA LEU A 193 -17.33 -1.73 7.03
C LEU A 193 -16.61 -2.88 6.29
N PHE A 194 -15.29 -2.79 6.11
CA PHE A 194 -14.51 -3.70 5.27
C PHE A 194 -13.41 -4.45 6.05
N GLN A 195 -13.61 -4.67 7.32
CA GLN A 195 -12.72 -5.43 8.19
C GLN A 195 -12.91 -6.94 8.04
#